data_ebad4daff5dc381e75f6163eb16bce0d
#
_entry.id   ebad4daff5dc381e75f6163eb16bce0d
#
_cell.length_a   1.000
_cell.length_b   1.000
_cell.length_c   1.000
_cell.angle_alpha   90.00
_cell.angle_beta   90.00
_cell.angle_gamma   90.00
#
_symmetry.space_group_name_H-M   'P 1'
#
loop_
_entity.id
_entity.type
_entity.pdbx_description
1 polymer ?
#
loop_
_entity_poly.entity_id
_entity_poly.type
_entity_poly.pdbx_seq_one_letter_code
_entity_poly.pdbx_strand_id
1 'polypeptide(L)'
;MGDLAVAVIVGRLTRDAELKYANSGTAICHFSIATNARVKKGDQWVDESSYWDVDLFGKRAESVNQYLTKGKLVAVQGDMRQDRWEQDGQQKSKVKITANDVQLLGTGQGGGSAPEGAAEAGGSRAAPQYGQNSRAPAPSRSPQGAQPPRGGQGPAGGDDFTDDIPF
;
A
#
# COMPACT_ATOMS: atom_id res chain seq x y z
N MET A 1 11.29 -6.20 -32.02
CA MET A 1 11.45 -5.73 -30.64
C MET A 1 10.10 -5.18 -30.20
N GLY A 2 9.57 -5.60 -29.06
CA GLY A 2 8.31 -5.10 -28.52
C GLY A 2 8.59 -4.11 -27.41
N ASP A 3 7.87 -2.98 -27.41
CA ASP A 3 7.93 -2.02 -26.32
C ASP A 3 7.18 -2.54 -25.11
N LEU A 4 7.63 -2.16 -23.92
CA LEU A 4 7.06 -2.59 -22.64
C LEU A 4 6.31 -1.42 -22.00
N ALA A 5 5.02 -1.63 -21.70
CA ALA A 5 4.21 -0.70 -20.92
C ALA A 5 3.73 -1.40 -19.65
N VAL A 6 4.35 -1.10 -18.52
CA VAL A 6 4.02 -1.69 -17.21
C VAL A 6 3.38 -0.64 -16.32
N ALA A 7 2.33 -1.05 -15.60
CA ALA A 7 1.69 -0.25 -14.57
C ALA A 7 1.81 -0.94 -13.21
N VAL A 8 2.09 -0.15 -12.19
CA VAL A 8 1.97 -0.55 -10.77
C VAL A 8 1.01 0.41 -10.11
N ILE A 9 -0.12 -0.09 -9.64
CA ILE A 9 -1.20 0.73 -9.09
C ILE A 9 -1.58 0.21 -7.72
N VAL A 10 -1.68 1.12 -6.76
CA VAL A 10 -2.23 0.86 -5.43
C VAL A 10 -3.51 1.66 -5.28
N GLY A 11 -4.62 0.97 -5.01
CA GLY A 11 -5.91 1.63 -4.88
C GLY A 11 -6.97 0.72 -4.27
N ARG A 12 -8.20 1.22 -4.20
CA ARG A 12 -9.34 0.50 -3.63
C ARG A 12 -10.28 0.01 -4.71
N LEU A 13 -10.81 -1.21 -4.54
CA LEU A 13 -11.84 -1.72 -5.43
C LEU A 13 -13.10 -0.85 -5.35
N THR A 14 -13.65 -0.50 -6.51
CA THR A 14 -14.90 0.27 -6.62
C THR A 14 -16.14 -0.60 -6.46
N ARG A 15 -16.03 -1.88 -6.80
CA ARG A 15 -17.05 -2.92 -6.72
C ARG A 15 -16.39 -4.28 -6.48
N ASP A 16 -17.20 -5.30 -6.19
CA ASP A 16 -16.73 -6.67 -6.10
C ASP A 16 -16.19 -7.13 -7.46
N ALA A 17 -15.19 -7.98 -7.46
CA ALA A 17 -14.63 -8.53 -8.67
C ALA A 17 -15.58 -9.56 -9.31
N GLU A 18 -15.61 -9.58 -10.63
CA GLU A 18 -16.42 -10.51 -11.43
C GLU A 18 -15.53 -11.60 -12.02
N LEU A 19 -15.83 -12.87 -11.72
CA LEU A 19 -15.16 -14.01 -12.33
C LEU A 19 -15.97 -14.49 -13.54
N LYS A 20 -15.30 -14.58 -14.68
CA LYS A 20 -15.85 -15.11 -15.93
C LYS A 20 -14.89 -16.16 -16.50
N TYR A 21 -15.43 -17.02 -17.33
CA TYR A 21 -14.62 -18.02 -18.05
C TYR A 21 -14.69 -17.73 -19.55
N ALA A 22 -13.54 -17.67 -20.18
CA ALA A 22 -13.45 -17.59 -21.62
C ALA A 22 -13.88 -18.92 -22.26
N ASN A 23 -14.18 -18.92 -23.57
CA ASN A 23 -14.53 -20.16 -24.31
C ASN A 23 -13.42 -21.25 -24.24
N SER A 24 -12.20 -20.83 -23.97
CA SER A 24 -11.05 -21.72 -23.75
C SER A 24 -11.02 -22.37 -22.35
N GLY A 25 -11.97 -22.03 -21.47
CA GLY A 25 -11.97 -22.45 -20.06
C GLY A 25 -11.03 -21.63 -19.16
N THR A 26 -10.38 -20.60 -19.68
CA THR A 26 -9.50 -19.74 -18.88
C THR A 26 -10.32 -18.82 -18.00
N ALA A 27 -10.07 -18.83 -16.71
CA ALA A 27 -10.69 -17.91 -15.76
C ALA A 27 -10.19 -16.48 -15.98
N ILE A 28 -11.09 -15.52 -15.94
CA ILE A 28 -10.83 -14.09 -16.05
C ILE A 28 -11.54 -13.40 -14.90
N CYS A 29 -10.77 -12.77 -14.02
CA CYS A 29 -11.29 -11.94 -12.94
C CYS A 29 -11.21 -10.48 -13.35
N HIS A 30 -12.36 -9.84 -13.52
CA HIS A 30 -12.48 -8.44 -13.90
C HIS A 30 -12.82 -7.58 -12.70
N PHE A 31 -12.07 -6.51 -12.45
CA PHE A 31 -12.33 -5.57 -11.37
C PHE A 31 -11.83 -4.16 -11.71
N SER A 32 -12.37 -3.16 -11.02
CA SER A 32 -11.99 -1.76 -11.19
C SER A 32 -11.42 -1.18 -9.90
N ILE A 33 -10.34 -0.44 -10.02
CA ILE A 33 -9.62 0.19 -8.91
C ILE A 33 -9.77 1.71 -9.01
N ALA A 34 -10.09 2.36 -7.89
CA ALA A 34 -10.01 3.81 -7.74
C ALA A 34 -8.69 4.21 -7.07
N THR A 35 -8.03 5.18 -7.67
CA THR A 35 -6.86 5.85 -7.10
C THR A 35 -7.19 7.32 -6.91
N ASN A 36 -6.82 7.89 -5.76
CA ASN A 36 -7.01 9.30 -5.48
C ASN A 36 -5.65 9.99 -5.48
N ALA A 37 -5.55 11.05 -6.25
CA ALA A 37 -4.39 11.92 -6.29
C ALA A 37 -4.81 13.34 -5.89
N ARG A 38 -3.94 14.01 -5.15
CA ARG A 38 -4.14 15.41 -4.82
C ARG A 38 -3.38 16.26 -5.81
N VAL A 39 -4.10 17.03 -6.63
CA VAL A 39 -3.53 17.81 -7.74
C VAL A 39 -3.74 19.30 -7.47
N LYS A 40 -2.73 20.11 -7.77
CA LYS A 40 -2.84 21.57 -7.69
C LYS A 40 -3.48 22.08 -8.97
N LYS A 41 -4.66 22.71 -8.86
CA LYS A 41 -5.32 23.43 -9.96
C LYS A 41 -5.35 24.93 -9.62
N GLY A 42 -4.47 25.71 -10.24
CA GLY A 42 -4.24 27.10 -9.86
C GLY A 42 -3.66 27.17 -8.44
N ASP A 43 -4.32 27.90 -7.55
CA ASP A 43 -3.89 28.07 -6.14
C ASP A 43 -4.56 27.09 -5.17
N GLN A 44 -5.41 26.19 -5.66
CA GLN A 44 -6.14 25.24 -4.82
C GLN A 44 -5.70 23.80 -5.06
N TRP A 45 -5.67 23.02 -3.96
CA TRP A 45 -5.48 21.59 -4.01
C TRP A 45 -6.83 20.90 -4.13
N VAL A 46 -6.98 20.07 -5.18
CA VAL A 46 -8.22 19.32 -5.48
C VAL A 46 -7.91 17.83 -5.47
N ASP A 47 -8.79 17.06 -4.85
CA ASP A 47 -8.70 15.59 -4.91
C ASP A 47 -9.28 15.11 -6.24
N GLU A 48 -8.49 14.39 -7.02
CA GLU A 48 -8.88 13.83 -8.31
C GLU A 48 -8.84 12.30 -8.23
N SER A 49 -9.97 11.67 -8.59
CA SER A 49 -10.09 10.22 -8.60
C SER A 49 -9.94 9.69 -10.02
N SER A 50 -9.07 8.70 -10.20
CA SER A 50 -8.90 7.98 -11.44
C SER A 50 -9.36 6.53 -11.28
N TYR A 51 -9.96 5.97 -12.34
CA TYR A 51 -10.51 4.62 -12.34
C TYR A 51 -9.77 3.77 -13.38
N TRP A 52 -9.35 2.59 -12.95
CA TRP A 52 -8.56 1.67 -13.75
C TRP A 52 -9.26 0.31 -13.82
N ASP A 53 -9.50 -0.17 -15.03
CA ASP A 53 -10.03 -1.51 -15.24
C ASP A 53 -8.88 -2.51 -15.34
N VAL A 54 -9.03 -3.61 -14.61
CA VAL A 54 -8.02 -4.64 -14.45
C VAL A 54 -8.61 -6.00 -14.78
N ASP A 55 -7.90 -6.76 -15.59
CA ASP A 55 -8.22 -8.14 -15.93
C ASP A 55 -7.09 -9.04 -15.44
N LEU A 56 -7.40 -10.00 -14.56
CA LEU A 56 -6.48 -11.03 -14.07
C LEU A 56 -6.86 -12.37 -14.68
N PHE A 57 -5.91 -13.10 -15.21
CA PHE A 57 -6.14 -14.35 -15.94
C PHE A 57 -5.64 -15.59 -15.20
N GLY A 58 -6.27 -16.73 -15.50
CA GLY A 58 -5.84 -18.07 -15.09
C GLY A 58 -6.20 -18.44 -13.65
N LYS A 59 -5.52 -19.45 -13.09
CA LYS A 59 -5.81 -20.00 -11.76
C LYS A 59 -5.75 -18.97 -10.63
N ARG A 60 -4.93 -17.96 -10.80
CA ARG A 60 -4.83 -16.85 -9.84
C ARG A 60 -6.12 -16.03 -9.78
N ALA A 61 -6.80 -15.84 -10.91
CA ALA A 61 -8.09 -15.18 -10.98
C ALA A 61 -9.14 -15.88 -10.10
N GLU A 62 -9.17 -17.20 -10.12
CA GLU A 62 -10.10 -17.99 -9.31
C GLU A 62 -9.80 -17.87 -7.81
N SER A 63 -8.52 -18.02 -7.44
CA SER A 63 -8.14 -18.01 -6.03
C SER A 63 -8.28 -16.66 -5.36
N VAL A 64 -8.05 -15.57 -6.08
CA VAL A 64 -8.05 -14.21 -5.52
C VAL A 64 -9.43 -13.56 -5.57
N ASN A 65 -10.30 -13.96 -6.52
CA ASN A 65 -11.62 -13.36 -6.72
C ASN A 65 -12.44 -13.24 -5.44
N GLN A 66 -12.48 -14.28 -4.62
CA GLN A 66 -13.25 -14.31 -3.36
C GLN A 66 -12.82 -13.24 -2.34
N TYR A 67 -11.60 -12.73 -2.46
CA TYR A 67 -11.05 -11.71 -1.57
C TYR A 67 -11.12 -10.29 -2.14
N LEU A 68 -11.41 -10.16 -3.44
CA LEU A 68 -11.48 -8.90 -4.17
C LEU A 68 -12.89 -8.27 -4.03
N THR A 69 -13.20 -7.80 -2.83
CA THR A 69 -14.47 -7.16 -2.51
C THR A 69 -14.38 -5.64 -2.55
N LYS A 70 -15.50 -4.97 -2.74
CA LYS A 70 -15.60 -3.50 -2.77
C LYS A 70 -14.89 -2.85 -1.58
N GLY A 71 -14.13 -1.81 -1.85
CA GLY A 71 -13.39 -1.04 -0.84
C GLY A 71 -12.07 -1.67 -0.39
N LYS A 72 -11.78 -2.91 -0.79
CA LYS A 72 -10.51 -3.57 -0.48
C LYS A 72 -9.35 -2.82 -1.10
N LEU A 73 -8.29 -2.60 -0.31
CA LEU A 73 -7.05 -2.02 -0.80
C LEU A 73 -6.19 -3.11 -1.43
N VAL A 74 -5.74 -2.86 -2.65
CA VAL A 74 -4.94 -3.80 -3.42
C VAL A 74 -3.78 -3.09 -4.12
N ALA A 75 -2.67 -3.81 -4.31
CA ALA A 75 -1.62 -3.43 -5.22
C ALA A 75 -1.67 -4.35 -6.44
N VAL A 76 -1.65 -3.76 -7.62
CA VAL A 76 -1.68 -4.47 -8.90
C VAL A 76 -0.46 -4.11 -9.70
N GLN A 77 0.20 -5.12 -10.24
CA GLN A 77 1.25 -4.97 -11.25
C GLN A 77 0.84 -5.69 -12.51
N GLY A 78 0.98 -5.05 -13.66
CA GLY A 78 0.59 -5.66 -14.92
C GLY A 78 0.98 -4.84 -16.14
N ASP A 79 0.62 -5.39 -17.30
CA ASP A 79 0.85 -4.75 -18.59
C ASP A 79 -0.31 -3.82 -18.92
N MET A 80 0.01 -2.60 -19.29
CA MET A 80 -0.97 -1.61 -19.68
C MET A 80 -1.21 -1.69 -21.19
N ARG A 81 -2.48 -1.78 -21.57
CA ARG A 81 -2.91 -1.80 -22.97
C ARG A 81 -3.98 -0.78 -23.22
N GLN A 82 -3.95 -0.17 -24.37
CA GLN A 82 -4.98 0.73 -24.84
C GLN A 82 -5.86 0.00 -25.86
N ASP A 83 -7.09 -0.30 -25.47
CA ASP A 83 -8.11 -0.80 -26.39
C ASP A 83 -8.70 0.38 -27.16
N ARG A 84 -8.86 0.25 -28.46
CA ARG A 84 -9.49 1.23 -29.34
C ARG A 84 -10.62 0.56 -30.09
N TRP A 85 -11.76 1.20 -30.11
CA TRP A 85 -12.93 0.73 -30.84
C TRP A 85 -13.68 1.90 -31.45
N GLU A 86 -14.45 1.64 -32.46
CA GLU A 86 -15.36 2.60 -33.06
C GLU A 86 -16.77 2.35 -32.55
N GLN A 87 -17.43 3.38 -32.07
CA GLN A 87 -18.80 3.33 -31.63
C GLN A 87 -19.50 4.61 -32.10
N ASP A 88 -20.62 4.45 -32.84
CA ASP A 88 -21.41 5.55 -33.39
C ASP A 88 -20.60 6.50 -34.28
N GLY A 89 -19.65 5.97 -35.08
CA GLY A 89 -18.75 6.75 -35.94
C GLY A 89 -17.67 7.54 -35.18
N GLN A 90 -17.54 7.33 -33.89
CA GLN A 90 -16.50 7.95 -33.06
C GLN A 90 -15.49 6.90 -32.60
N GLN A 91 -14.20 7.23 -32.75
CA GLN A 91 -13.13 6.41 -32.16
C GLN A 91 -13.08 6.63 -30.66
N LYS A 92 -13.31 5.56 -29.91
CA LYS A 92 -13.17 5.52 -28.45
C LYS A 92 -11.93 4.73 -28.09
N SER A 93 -11.29 5.13 -27.00
CA SER A 93 -10.16 4.38 -26.46
C SER A 93 -10.30 4.26 -24.94
N LYS A 94 -9.85 3.13 -24.42
CA LYS A 94 -9.83 2.86 -22.98
C LYS A 94 -8.53 2.16 -22.64
N VAL A 95 -7.92 2.59 -21.55
CA VAL A 95 -6.75 1.92 -21.00
C VAL A 95 -7.23 0.81 -20.07
N LYS A 96 -6.71 -0.39 -20.28
CA LYS A 96 -6.90 -1.58 -19.45
C LYS A 96 -5.56 -2.10 -18.97
N ILE A 97 -5.57 -2.75 -17.81
CA ILE A 97 -4.40 -3.38 -17.23
C ILE A 97 -4.62 -4.88 -17.20
N THR A 98 -3.72 -5.61 -17.84
CA THR A 98 -3.63 -7.06 -17.70
C THR A 98 -2.73 -7.35 -16.51
N ALA A 99 -3.32 -7.75 -15.39
CA ALA A 99 -2.58 -7.98 -14.16
C ALA A 99 -1.74 -9.26 -14.25
N ASN A 100 -0.47 -9.13 -13.93
CA ASN A 100 0.46 -10.25 -13.75
C ASN A 100 0.52 -10.63 -12.27
N ASP A 101 0.38 -9.66 -11.36
CA ASP A 101 0.35 -9.86 -9.93
C ASP A 101 -0.67 -8.95 -9.25
N VAL A 102 -1.36 -9.51 -8.23
CA VAL A 102 -2.30 -8.79 -7.38
C VAL A 102 -2.01 -9.14 -5.93
N GLN A 103 -1.75 -8.13 -5.12
CA GLN A 103 -1.50 -8.26 -3.69
C GLN A 103 -2.61 -7.58 -2.91
N LEU A 104 -3.18 -8.31 -1.97
CA LEU A 104 -4.17 -7.80 -1.04
C LEU A 104 -3.44 -7.06 0.09
N LEU A 105 -3.65 -5.75 0.15
CA LEU A 105 -3.11 -4.94 1.22
C LEU A 105 -4.14 -4.90 2.35
N GLY A 106 -3.79 -5.48 3.49
CA GLY A 106 -4.61 -5.34 4.70
C GLY A 106 -4.60 -3.87 5.14
N THR A 107 -5.76 -3.28 5.37
CA THR A 107 -5.82 -2.15 6.29
C THR A 107 -5.37 -2.74 7.63
N GLY A 108 -4.21 -2.33 8.11
CA GLY A 108 -3.65 -2.81 9.37
C GLY A 108 -4.53 -2.48 10.56
N GLN A 109 -5.65 -3.17 10.65
CA GLN A 109 -6.36 -3.35 11.87
C GLN A 109 -5.81 -4.64 12.45
N GLY A 110 -4.84 -4.48 13.35
CA GLY A 110 -4.26 -5.57 14.11
C GLY A 110 -5.36 -6.35 14.81
N GLY A 111 -5.71 -7.45 14.22
CA GLY A 111 -6.48 -8.53 14.79
C GLY A 111 -5.61 -9.76 14.68
N GLY A 112 -4.54 -9.82 15.46
CA GLY A 112 -3.86 -11.05 15.76
C GLY A 112 -4.80 -11.93 16.57
N SER A 113 -5.63 -12.71 15.90
CA SER A 113 -6.18 -13.92 16.50
C SER A 113 -5.04 -14.91 16.52
N ALA A 114 -4.34 -14.93 17.64
CA ALA A 114 -3.59 -16.10 18.02
C ALA A 114 -4.57 -17.29 18.04
N PRO A 115 -4.22 -18.46 17.51
CA PRO A 115 -5.03 -19.65 17.72
C PRO A 115 -4.94 -20.01 19.20
N GLU A 116 -5.98 -19.68 19.93
CA GLU A 116 -6.28 -20.23 21.22
C GLU A 116 -6.82 -21.64 20.97
N GLY A 117 -5.98 -22.59 21.16
CA GLY A 117 -6.35 -23.98 20.97
C GLY A 117 -5.38 -24.95 21.59
N ALA A 118 -5.78 -25.50 22.71
CA ALA A 118 -5.31 -26.73 23.32
C ALA A 118 -4.06 -26.65 24.21
N ALA A 119 -4.30 -26.65 25.50
CA ALA A 119 -3.65 -27.57 26.41
C ALA A 119 -4.40 -27.60 27.72
N GLU A 120 -5.34 -28.52 27.86
CA GLU A 120 -5.59 -29.18 29.14
C GLU A 120 -4.56 -30.31 29.26
N ALA A 121 -3.82 -30.31 30.30
CA ALA A 121 -3.49 -31.47 31.12
C ALA A 121 -2.49 -31.13 32.23
N GLY A 122 -2.96 -31.12 33.45
CA GLY A 122 -2.48 -31.73 34.65
C GLY A 122 -0.98 -31.66 35.03
N GLY A 123 -0.68 -31.12 36.23
CA GLY A 123 0.58 -31.36 36.87
C GLY A 123 0.93 -30.37 37.95
N SER A 124 0.31 -30.56 39.14
CA SER A 124 0.81 -30.03 40.39
C SER A 124 2.29 -30.34 40.59
N ARG A 125 3.11 -29.35 40.99
CA ARG A 125 4.17 -29.51 41.99
C ARG A 125 4.83 -28.16 42.34
N ALA A 126 4.60 -27.79 43.60
CA ALA A 126 5.57 -27.27 44.56
C ALA A 126 6.49 -26.09 44.19
N ALA A 127 6.27 -25.00 44.88
CA ALA A 127 7.22 -23.92 45.13
C ALA A 127 8.45 -24.41 45.91
N PRO A 128 9.55 -23.67 45.79
CA PRO A 128 10.14 -23.19 47.04
C PRO A 128 10.40 -21.67 47.04
N GLN A 129 9.99 -21.09 48.17
CA GLN A 129 10.41 -19.78 48.66
C GLN A 129 11.90 -19.75 48.95
N TYR A 130 12.57 -18.69 48.62
CA TYR A 130 13.72 -18.08 49.26
C TYR A 130 13.99 -16.78 48.51
N GLY A 131 14.15 -15.61 49.05
CA GLY A 131 14.56 -15.10 50.33
C GLY A 131 14.61 -13.58 50.15
N GLN A 132 14.13 -12.88 51.08
CA GLN A 132 14.23 -11.44 51.26
C GLN A 132 15.70 -11.00 51.26
N ASN A 133 16.02 -9.94 50.59
CA ASN A 133 17.00 -9.00 51.11
C ASN A 133 16.66 -7.57 50.67
N SER A 134 16.24 -6.88 51.65
CA SER A 134 16.08 -5.45 51.78
C SER A 134 17.41 -4.72 51.55
N ARG A 135 17.42 -3.67 50.78
CA ARG A 135 18.20 -2.46 51.08
C ARG A 135 17.74 -1.33 50.15
N ALA A 136 17.04 -0.43 50.74
CA ALA A 136 16.87 0.94 50.29
C ALA A 136 18.01 1.81 50.86
N PRO A 137 17.95 3.12 50.72
CA PRO A 137 18.22 3.96 49.58
C PRO A 137 19.34 4.97 49.89
N ALA A 138 19.83 5.74 48.95
CA ALA A 138 20.34 7.08 49.24
C ALA A 138 20.73 7.84 47.97
N PRO A 139 20.91 9.14 48.10
CA PRO A 139 20.28 10.09 47.22
C PRO A 139 21.22 10.94 46.38
N SER A 140 20.54 11.67 45.44
CA SER A 140 20.97 13.00 44.95
C SER A 140 22.45 13.30 44.64
N ARG A 141 22.64 13.72 43.42
CA ARG A 141 23.44 14.94 43.11
C ARG A 141 23.22 15.33 41.65
N SER A 142 22.53 16.42 41.45
CA SER A 142 22.70 17.27 40.29
C SER A 142 24.05 17.96 40.38
N PRO A 143 24.66 18.27 39.29
CA PRO A 143 25.20 19.60 39.13
C PRO A 143 24.71 20.29 37.86
N GLN A 144 24.37 21.47 38.11
CA GLN A 144 24.13 22.67 37.36
C GLN A 144 25.29 22.99 36.36
N GLY A 145 24.89 23.45 35.17
CA GLY A 145 25.56 24.60 34.56
C GLY A 145 26.71 24.36 33.61
N ALA A 146 26.45 24.55 32.33
CA ALA A 146 27.38 25.29 31.47
C ALA A 146 26.64 25.84 30.25
N GLN A 147 26.67 27.14 30.15
CA GLN A 147 26.19 27.94 29.02
C GLN A 147 27.06 27.78 27.78
N PRO A 148 26.52 28.11 26.57
CA PRO A 148 27.20 27.93 25.29
C PRO A 148 28.18 29.09 24.98
N PRO A 149 29.20 28.86 24.17
CA PRO A 149 29.92 29.96 23.54
C PRO A 149 29.30 30.35 22.20
N ARG A 150 29.10 31.64 22.06
CA ARG A 150 28.84 32.38 20.82
C ARG A 150 30.10 32.37 19.93
N GLY A 151 29.82 32.35 18.61
CA GLY A 151 30.71 33.04 17.67
C GLY A 151 31.18 32.17 16.52
N GLY A 152 30.80 32.56 15.32
CA GLY A 152 31.35 32.05 14.08
C GLY A 152 30.49 32.52 12.88
N GLN A 153 30.73 33.77 12.43
CA GLN A 153 30.19 34.32 11.19
C GLN A 153 30.90 33.74 9.97
N GLY A 154 30.10 33.50 8.92
CA GLY A 154 30.35 33.66 7.50
C GLY A 154 30.95 32.47 6.75
N PRO A 155 30.89 32.43 5.43
CA PRO A 155 30.29 33.42 4.53
C PRO A 155 29.23 32.84 3.56
N ALA A 156 28.52 33.75 2.91
CA ALA A 156 27.63 33.56 1.78
C ALA A 156 28.31 32.85 0.61
N GLY A 157 27.67 31.79 0.09
CA GLY A 157 27.94 31.21 -1.20
C GLY A 157 26.57 30.96 -1.83
N GLY A 158 26.14 31.87 -2.69
CA GLY A 158 24.98 31.72 -3.54
C GLY A 158 25.32 30.67 -4.62
N ASP A 159 24.55 29.63 -4.68
CA ASP A 159 24.41 28.81 -5.87
C ASP A 159 22.98 28.98 -6.36
N ASP A 160 22.89 29.89 -7.30
CA ASP A 160 21.78 30.14 -8.19
C ASP A 160 21.62 28.89 -9.07
N PHE A 161 20.79 27.95 -8.67
CA PHE A 161 20.41 26.79 -9.49
C PHE A 161 19.17 27.21 -10.28
N THR A 162 19.39 27.83 -11.44
CA THR A 162 18.36 28.00 -12.46
C THR A 162 18.08 26.65 -13.10
N ASP A 163 17.01 26.03 -12.62
CA ASP A 163 16.43 24.81 -13.20
C ASP A 163 15.54 25.23 -14.37
N ASP A 164 16.16 25.31 -15.54
CA ASP A 164 15.50 25.58 -16.82
C ASP A 164 15.15 24.22 -17.42
N ILE A 165 13.94 23.70 -17.16
CA ILE A 165 13.41 22.51 -17.79
C ILE A 165 12.53 22.95 -18.96
N PRO A 166 12.94 22.73 -20.22
CA PRO A 166 12.07 23.01 -21.36
C PRO A 166 11.02 21.89 -21.51
N PHE A 167 9.78 22.29 -21.58
CA PHE A 167 8.67 21.44 -22.03
C PHE A 167 8.56 21.44 -23.57
#